data_80ede2340999c5bdb0405edebab931c9
#
_entry.id   80ede2340999c5bdb0405edebab931c9
#
_cell.length_a   1.000
_cell.length_b   1.000
_cell.length_c   1.000
_cell.angle_alpha   90.00
_cell.angle_beta   90.00
_cell.angle_gamma   90.00
#
_symmetry.space_group_name_H-M   'P 1'
#
loop_
_entity.id
_entity.type
_entity.pdbx_description
1 polymer ?
#
loop_
_entity_poly.entity_id
_entity_poly.type
_entity_poly.pdbx_seq_one_letter_code
_entity_poly.pdbx_strand_id
1 'polypeptide(L)'
;VGKATVTTLDKNAKKIMFKDVAGCDEAKAEIMEFVDFLKHPKKYEDLGAKIPRGALLVGPPGTGKTLLAKATAGESGVPFLSISGSDFMEMFVGVGPSRVRDLFAQARGQVRIARFPNPDTLFAHTRLTLSFIYRKAPSIIFIDEIDAIGRQRGKGGGFGGNDERENTLNQLLVEMDGFGSKEGVVVLAGTNRPDILDRALMRPGRFDRQISVDRPDIKGREQIFRVHLGGIKLDGKIPHYSERLAALTPGMTGADIANVVNEAALVAARKAATSVNLSHFEAAADRVIAGLEKKNKVISKTERNTVAYHEAGHAVVGWMLEHAEPLLKVSIVPRGAAALGFAQYLPNENLLMTTHQLTDMMCMTLGGRAAEEVMLGKISTGAQNDLEKVTKMAYARVAVYGMNEKVGMLSFPSDEGKYFPTQIPPPCGGPVTGDCLLRPRYERLTLSLLGIRELPKAVLTGHRAVD
;
A
#
# COMPACT_ATOMS: atom_id res chain seq x y z
N VAL A 1 -15.15 -9.60 -31.71
CA VAL A 1 -15.04 -8.35 -30.96
C VAL A 1 -15.78 -8.57 -29.65
N GLY A 2 -15.15 -8.28 -28.49
CA GLY A 2 -15.80 -8.30 -27.15
C GLY A 2 -15.65 -9.59 -26.32
N LYS A 3 -14.69 -10.47 -26.60
CA LYS A 3 -14.33 -11.56 -25.68
C LYS A 3 -13.44 -11.02 -24.56
N ALA A 4 -13.71 -11.41 -23.31
CA ALA A 4 -12.86 -11.08 -22.17
C ALA A 4 -11.52 -11.84 -22.31
N THR A 5 -10.41 -11.14 -22.16
CA THR A 5 -9.07 -11.75 -22.03
C THR A 5 -8.91 -12.26 -20.61
N VAL A 6 -9.47 -13.43 -20.33
CA VAL A 6 -9.47 -14.00 -18.98
C VAL A 6 -8.21 -14.85 -18.80
N THR A 7 -7.44 -14.56 -17.76
CA THR A 7 -6.36 -15.43 -17.32
C THR A 7 -6.93 -16.55 -16.46
N THR A 8 -6.95 -17.77 -17.00
CA THR A 8 -7.30 -18.98 -16.23
C THR A 8 -6.05 -19.60 -15.65
N LEU A 9 -6.12 -20.06 -14.40
CA LEU A 9 -5.03 -20.87 -13.85
C LEU A 9 -4.97 -22.19 -14.61
N ASP A 10 -3.85 -22.44 -15.31
CA ASP A 10 -3.59 -23.72 -15.97
C ASP A 10 -3.68 -24.86 -14.96
N LYS A 11 -4.39 -25.91 -15.30
CA LYS A 11 -4.54 -27.12 -14.46
C LYS A 11 -3.21 -27.77 -14.11
N ASN A 12 -2.17 -27.50 -14.90
CA ASN A 12 -0.82 -28.03 -14.73
C ASN A 12 0.14 -27.06 -14.01
N ALA A 13 -0.27 -25.80 -13.75
CA ALA A 13 0.54 -24.87 -13.00
C ALA A 13 0.56 -25.25 -11.50
N LYS A 14 1.68 -25.03 -10.82
CA LYS A 14 1.80 -25.24 -9.38
C LYS A 14 0.71 -24.42 -8.67
N LYS A 15 -0.25 -25.10 -8.03
CA LYS A 15 -1.32 -24.44 -7.28
C LYS A 15 -0.71 -23.68 -6.12
N ILE A 16 -1.04 -22.41 -6.04
CA ILE A 16 -0.71 -21.57 -4.88
C ILE A 16 -1.72 -21.89 -3.79
N MET A 17 -1.22 -22.23 -2.60
CA MET A 17 -2.01 -22.57 -1.41
C MET A 17 -1.80 -21.51 -0.32
N PHE A 18 -2.61 -21.51 0.71
CA PHE A 18 -2.45 -20.56 1.83
C PHE A 18 -1.12 -20.70 2.57
N LYS A 19 -0.47 -21.86 2.51
CA LYS A 19 0.89 -22.07 3.04
C LYS A 19 1.97 -21.28 2.29
N ASP A 20 1.70 -20.93 1.02
CA ASP A 20 2.61 -20.15 0.18
C ASP A 20 2.39 -18.64 0.35
N VAL A 21 1.33 -18.24 1.08
CA VAL A 21 1.01 -16.85 1.42
C VAL A 21 1.40 -16.62 2.87
N ALA A 22 2.14 -15.56 3.15
CA ALA A 22 2.64 -15.23 4.48
C ALA A 22 2.26 -13.79 4.88
N GLY A 23 2.18 -13.50 6.17
CA GLY A 23 2.07 -12.16 6.71
C GLY A 23 0.71 -11.46 6.56
N CYS A 24 -0.37 -12.23 6.41
CA CYS A 24 -1.75 -11.71 6.36
C CYS A 24 -2.73 -12.71 6.98
N ASP A 25 -2.45 -13.10 8.23
CA ASP A 25 -3.18 -14.21 8.87
C ASP A 25 -4.65 -13.88 9.13
N GLU A 26 -4.98 -12.63 9.49
CA GLU A 26 -6.35 -12.15 9.66
C GLU A 26 -7.13 -12.20 8.34
N ALA A 27 -6.56 -11.66 7.27
CA ALA A 27 -7.19 -11.71 5.95
C ALA A 27 -7.37 -13.14 5.44
N LYS A 28 -6.45 -14.07 5.77
CA LYS A 28 -6.60 -15.49 5.47
C LYS A 28 -7.76 -16.11 6.24
N ALA A 29 -7.91 -15.78 7.54
CA ALA A 29 -9.00 -16.29 8.36
C ALA A 29 -10.37 -15.89 7.81
N GLU A 30 -10.54 -14.61 7.43
CA GLU A 30 -11.79 -14.13 6.84
C GLU A 30 -12.07 -14.77 5.47
N ILE A 31 -11.04 -14.91 4.63
CA ILE A 31 -11.21 -15.50 3.29
C ILE A 31 -11.44 -17.01 3.35
N MET A 32 -10.97 -17.68 4.42
CA MET A 32 -11.20 -19.12 4.63
C MET A 32 -12.69 -19.45 4.76
N GLU A 33 -13.51 -18.54 5.25
CA GLU A 33 -14.96 -18.72 5.28
C GLU A 33 -15.53 -18.88 3.85
N PHE A 34 -15.02 -18.15 2.86
CA PHE A 34 -15.42 -18.32 1.46
C PHE A 34 -14.96 -19.68 0.90
N VAL A 35 -13.80 -20.16 1.33
CA VAL A 35 -13.31 -21.50 0.95
C VAL A 35 -14.18 -22.59 1.55
N ASP A 36 -14.52 -22.49 2.85
CA ASP A 36 -15.39 -23.46 3.51
C ASP A 36 -16.78 -23.48 2.88
N PHE A 37 -17.30 -22.30 2.55
CA PHE A 37 -18.53 -22.16 1.83
C PHE A 37 -18.52 -22.86 0.45
N LEU A 38 -17.47 -22.61 -0.36
CA LEU A 38 -17.35 -23.22 -1.68
C LEU A 38 -17.19 -24.75 -1.61
N LYS A 39 -16.58 -25.27 -0.53
CA LYS A 39 -16.43 -26.71 -0.27
C LYS A 39 -17.70 -27.35 0.29
N HIS A 40 -18.42 -26.67 1.18
CA HIS A 40 -19.51 -27.21 1.97
C HIS A 40 -20.79 -26.34 1.95
N PRO A 41 -21.35 -26.02 0.76
CA PRO A 41 -22.46 -25.07 0.64
C PRO A 41 -23.72 -25.50 1.43
N LYS A 42 -24.00 -26.82 1.51
CA LYS A 42 -25.20 -27.36 2.21
C LYS A 42 -25.23 -26.99 3.68
N LYS A 43 -24.09 -26.98 4.37
CA LYS A 43 -23.98 -26.61 5.79
C LYS A 43 -24.58 -25.22 6.09
N TYR A 44 -24.41 -24.30 5.16
CA TYR A 44 -24.89 -22.92 5.28
C TYR A 44 -26.36 -22.80 4.84
N GLU A 45 -26.75 -23.52 3.79
CA GLU A 45 -28.11 -23.53 3.29
C GLU A 45 -29.08 -24.14 4.33
N ASP A 46 -28.69 -25.23 5.01
CA ASP A 46 -29.50 -25.92 6.03
C ASP A 46 -29.76 -25.02 7.26
N LEU A 47 -28.85 -24.10 7.57
CA LEU A 47 -28.96 -23.10 8.63
C LEU A 47 -29.68 -21.81 8.17
N GLY A 48 -30.10 -21.73 6.91
CA GLY A 48 -30.71 -20.52 6.33
C GLY A 48 -29.77 -19.32 6.19
N ALA A 49 -28.46 -19.53 6.24
CA ALA A 49 -27.48 -18.46 6.11
C ALA A 49 -27.46 -17.92 4.67
N LYS A 50 -27.47 -16.60 4.54
CA LYS A 50 -27.22 -15.94 3.25
C LYS A 50 -25.73 -15.87 2.99
N ILE A 51 -25.33 -16.51 1.92
CA ILE A 51 -23.94 -16.60 1.52
C ILE A 51 -23.49 -15.28 0.92
N PRO A 52 -22.35 -14.70 1.36
CA PRO A 52 -21.80 -13.53 0.75
C PRO A 52 -21.38 -13.83 -0.69
N ARG A 53 -21.82 -12.99 -1.62
CA ARG A 53 -21.56 -13.17 -3.06
C ARG A 53 -20.21 -12.64 -3.49
N GLY A 54 -19.69 -11.68 -2.74
CA GLY A 54 -18.42 -11.06 -3.07
C GLY A 54 -17.68 -10.51 -1.87
N ALA A 55 -16.35 -10.44 -1.99
CA ALA A 55 -15.48 -9.76 -1.06
C ALA A 55 -14.54 -8.79 -1.77
N LEU A 56 -14.33 -7.64 -1.15
CA LEU A 56 -13.40 -6.62 -1.60
C LEU A 56 -12.12 -6.71 -0.78
N LEU A 57 -11.01 -7.04 -1.44
CA LEU A 57 -9.67 -7.02 -0.86
C LEU A 57 -9.12 -5.60 -0.93
N VAL A 58 -8.95 -4.97 0.22
CA VAL A 58 -8.53 -3.57 0.34
C VAL A 58 -7.14 -3.52 0.96
N GLY A 59 -6.26 -2.67 0.44
CA GLY A 59 -4.95 -2.45 1.07
C GLY A 59 -3.94 -1.82 0.12
N PRO A 60 -2.77 -1.43 0.62
CA PRO A 60 -1.72 -0.84 -0.19
C PRO A 60 -1.26 -1.73 -1.35
N PRO A 61 -0.64 -1.17 -2.39
CA PRO A 61 -0.05 -1.98 -3.46
C PRO A 61 1.06 -2.89 -2.90
N GLY A 62 1.20 -4.08 -3.49
CA GLY A 62 2.25 -5.02 -3.10
C GLY A 62 1.98 -5.86 -1.84
N THR A 63 0.83 -5.71 -1.18
CA THR A 63 0.48 -6.50 0.03
C THR A 63 0.01 -7.92 -0.26
N GLY A 64 -0.11 -8.32 -1.53
CA GLY A 64 -0.41 -9.71 -1.90
C GLY A 64 -1.89 -10.01 -2.14
N LYS A 65 -2.75 -9.02 -2.39
CA LYS A 65 -4.19 -9.21 -2.67
C LYS A 65 -4.46 -10.22 -3.78
N THR A 66 -3.78 -10.07 -4.91
CA THR A 66 -3.87 -10.99 -6.06
C THR A 66 -3.36 -12.40 -5.70
N LEU A 67 -2.31 -12.49 -4.89
CA LEU A 67 -1.75 -13.77 -4.41
C LEU A 67 -2.74 -14.48 -3.49
N LEU A 68 -3.37 -13.74 -2.57
CA LEU A 68 -4.38 -14.24 -1.64
C LEU A 68 -5.61 -14.77 -2.40
N ALA A 69 -6.09 -14.05 -3.42
CA ALA A 69 -7.20 -14.51 -4.26
C ALA A 69 -6.86 -15.81 -5.01
N LYS A 70 -5.61 -15.93 -5.56
CA LYS A 70 -5.14 -17.16 -6.19
C LYS A 70 -5.04 -18.32 -5.20
N ALA A 71 -4.58 -18.06 -3.98
CA ALA A 71 -4.49 -19.08 -2.92
C ALA A 71 -5.88 -19.56 -2.49
N THR A 72 -6.88 -18.68 -2.44
CA THR A 72 -8.28 -19.03 -2.17
C THR A 72 -8.82 -20.03 -3.20
N ALA A 73 -8.54 -19.79 -4.47
CA ALA A 73 -8.93 -20.71 -5.53
C ALA A 73 -8.16 -22.05 -5.47
N GLY A 74 -6.86 -22.00 -5.17
CA GLY A 74 -6.02 -23.18 -4.98
C GLY A 74 -6.52 -24.07 -3.85
N GLU A 75 -6.87 -23.45 -2.72
CA GLU A 75 -7.35 -24.14 -1.52
C GLU A 75 -8.76 -24.71 -1.70
N SER A 76 -9.65 -23.97 -2.35
CA SER A 76 -11.00 -24.43 -2.65
C SER A 76 -11.06 -25.46 -3.78
N GLY A 77 -10.03 -25.50 -4.63
CA GLY A 77 -9.98 -26.41 -5.79
C GLY A 77 -10.92 -26.06 -6.92
N VAL A 78 -11.49 -24.85 -6.93
CA VAL A 78 -12.44 -24.38 -7.94
C VAL A 78 -11.74 -23.62 -9.08
N PRO A 79 -12.37 -23.50 -10.27
CA PRO A 79 -11.85 -22.67 -11.36
C PRO A 79 -11.67 -21.22 -10.93
N PHE A 80 -10.59 -20.60 -11.38
CA PHE A 80 -10.23 -19.21 -11.12
C PHE A 80 -10.14 -18.43 -12.42
N LEU A 81 -10.92 -17.36 -12.48
CA LEU A 81 -11.01 -16.47 -13.63
C LEU A 81 -10.53 -15.09 -13.20
N SER A 82 -9.38 -14.64 -13.70
CA SER A 82 -8.80 -13.35 -13.33
C SER A 82 -8.81 -12.38 -14.48
N ILE A 83 -9.18 -11.14 -14.20
CA ILE A 83 -9.18 -10.02 -15.13
C ILE A 83 -8.76 -8.75 -14.40
N SER A 84 -8.11 -7.81 -15.10
CA SER A 84 -7.87 -6.47 -14.55
C SER A 84 -9.06 -5.55 -14.84
N GLY A 85 -9.38 -4.65 -13.88
CA GLY A 85 -10.38 -3.61 -14.11
C GLY A 85 -10.06 -2.71 -15.31
N SER A 86 -8.77 -2.52 -15.60
CA SER A 86 -8.31 -1.79 -16.80
C SER A 86 -8.67 -2.49 -18.11
N ASP A 87 -8.79 -3.83 -18.13
CA ASP A 87 -9.12 -4.58 -19.34
C ASP A 87 -10.57 -4.35 -19.81
N PHE A 88 -11.41 -3.79 -18.95
CA PHE A 88 -12.77 -3.39 -19.34
C PHE A 88 -12.82 -2.00 -19.97
N MET A 89 -11.74 -1.22 -19.85
CA MET A 89 -11.67 0.13 -20.38
C MET A 89 -11.17 0.09 -21.82
N GLU A 90 -12.08 0.34 -22.74
CA GLU A 90 -11.77 0.41 -24.17
C GLU A 90 -12.36 1.69 -24.79
N MET A 91 -11.79 2.12 -25.91
CA MET A 91 -12.27 3.31 -26.63
C MET A 91 -13.56 3.06 -27.43
N PHE A 92 -13.93 1.79 -27.62
CA PHE A 92 -15.13 1.44 -28.39
C PHE A 92 -16.33 1.20 -27.49
N VAL A 93 -17.42 1.90 -27.78
CA VAL A 93 -18.67 1.84 -27.00
C VAL A 93 -19.24 0.41 -26.99
N GLY A 94 -19.61 -0.08 -25.81
CA GLY A 94 -20.28 -1.38 -25.63
C GLY A 94 -19.33 -2.58 -25.47
N VAL A 95 -18.01 -2.42 -25.63
CA VAL A 95 -17.04 -3.52 -25.48
C VAL A 95 -16.88 -3.87 -24.00
N GLY A 96 -16.78 -2.89 -23.11
CA GLY A 96 -16.68 -3.10 -21.66
C GLY A 96 -17.84 -3.94 -21.11
N PRO A 97 -19.09 -3.51 -21.26
CA PRO A 97 -20.26 -4.28 -20.86
C PRO A 97 -20.34 -5.68 -21.47
N SER A 98 -19.90 -5.85 -22.73
CA SER A 98 -19.86 -7.15 -23.38
C SER A 98 -18.83 -8.10 -22.76
N ARG A 99 -17.65 -7.59 -22.37
CA ARG A 99 -16.62 -8.36 -21.65
C ARG A 99 -17.09 -8.78 -20.26
N VAL A 100 -17.80 -7.90 -19.55
CA VAL A 100 -18.41 -8.26 -18.26
C VAL A 100 -19.36 -9.43 -18.44
N ARG A 101 -20.31 -9.35 -19.37
CA ARG A 101 -21.24 -10.46 -19.64
C ARG A 101 -20.54 -11.76 -20.03
N ASP A 102 -19.50 -11.69 -20.84
CA ASP A 102 -18.73 -12.87 -21.27
C ASP A 102 -17.98 -13.50 -20.10
N LEU A 103 -17.35 -12.71 -19.22
CA LEU A 103 -16.68 -13.17 -17.99
C LEU A 103 -17.64 -13.94 -17.09
N PHE A 104 -18.80 -13.36 -16.81
CA PHE A 104 -19.80 -13.99 -15.97
C PHE A 104 -20.44 -15.22 -16.61
N ALA A 105 -20.60 -15.22 -17.94
CA ALA A 105 -21.08 -16.39 -18.68
C ALA A 105 -20.06 -17.54 -18.63
N GLN A 106 -18.77 -17.25 -18.73
CA GLN A 106 -17.69 -18.23 -18.57
C GLN A 106 -17.69 -18.82 -17.14
N ALA A 107 -17.83 -17.98 -16.12
CA ALA A 107 -17.88 -18.41 -14.73
C ALA A 107 -19.07 -19.34 -14.44
N ARG A 108 -20.20 -19.09 -15.07
CA ARG A 108 -21.40 -19.95 -14.97
C ARG A 108 -21.27 -21.27 -15.73
N GLY A 109 -20.18 -21.50 -16.45
CA GLY A 109 -19.97 -22.73 -17.23
C GLY A 109 -20.96 -22.91 -18.37
N GLN A 110 -21.51 -21.82 -18.94
CA GLN A 110 -22.31 -21.87 -20.14
C GLN A 110 -21.45 -22.20 -21.36
N VAL A 111 -21.21 -23.48 -21.56
CA VAL A 111 -20.68 -23.97 -22.84
C VAL A 111 -21.71 -23.62 -23.90
N ARG A 112 -21.39 -22.72 -24.82
CA ARG A 112 -22.13 -22.58 -26.06
C ARG A 112 -22.08 -23.95 -26.76
N ILE A 113 -23.21 -24.66 -26.75
CA ILE A 113 -23.40 -25.84 -27.58
C ILE A 113 -23.20 -25.35 -29.01
N ALA A 114 -22.10 -25.78 -29.63
CA ALA A 114 -21.93 -25.59 -31.04
C ALA A 114 -23.15 -26.20 -31.70
N ARG A 115 -23.91 -25.42 -32.49
CA ARG A 115 -25.03 -25.92 -33.29
C ARG A 115 -24.48 -27.04 -34.17
N PHE A 116 -24.82 -28.28 -33.82
CA PHE A 116 -24.62 -29.37 -34.73
C PHE A 116 -25.65 -29.22 -35.87
N PRO A 117 -25.21 -29.34 -37.14
CA PRO A 117 -26.04 -29.00 -38.28
C PRO A 117 -27.10 -30.05 -38.67
N ASN A 118 -27.29 -31.15 -37.90
CA ASN A 118 -28.31 -32.15 -38.21
C ASN A 118 -29.10 -32.60 -36.99
N PRO A 119 -30.41 -32.29 -36.92
CA PRO A 119 -31.26 -32.66 -35.81
C PRO A 119 -31.72 -34.14 -35.80
N ASP A 120 -31.52 -34.94 -36.84
CA ASP A 120 -32.23 -36.21 -37.02
C ASP A 120 -31.51 -37.47 -36.52
N THR A 121 -30.28 -37.39 -36.00
CA THR A 121 -29.52 -38.59 -35.57
C THR A 121 -29.33 -38.72 -34.06
N LEU A 122 -29.98 -37.91 -33.22
CA LEU A 122 -29.60 -37.79 -31.81
C LEU A 122 -30.68 -38.23 -30.78
N PHE A 123 -31.71 -38.97 -31.19
CA PHE A 123 -32.87 -39.16 -30.28
C PHE A 123 -32.81 -40.29 -29.28
N ALA A 124 -31.81 -41.16 -29.21
CA ALA A 124 -31.83 -42.30 -28.30
C ALA A 124 -30.77 -42.32 -27.17
N HIS A 125 -29.64 -41.67 -27.33
CA HIS A 125 -28.54 -41.72 -26.30
C HIS A 125 -28.25 -40.42 -25.55
N THR A 126 -28.90 -39.33 -25.91
CA THR A 126 -28.54 -37.99 -25.42
C THR A 126 -29.21 -37.57 -24.12
N ARG A 127 -30.25 -38.25 -23.64
CA ARG A 127 -30.90 -37.88 -22.36
C ARG A 127 -30.04 -38.17 -21.12
N LEU A 128 -29.18 -39.18 -21.21
CA LEU A 128 -28.28 -39.55 -20.10
C LEU A 128 -26.96 -38.75 -20.09
N THR A 129 -26.47 -38.34 -21.25
CA THR A 129 -25.22 -37.54 -21.35
C THR A 129 -25.44 -36.06 -21.15
N LEU A 130 -26.61 -35.50 -21.45
CA LEU A 130 -26.93 -34.08 -21.19
C LEU A 130 -27.09 -33.76 -19.71
N SER A 131 -27.48 -34.73 -18.88
CA SER A 131 -27.53 -34.50 -17.42
C SER A 131 -26.16 -34.46 -16.75
N PHE A 132 -25.11 -34.97 -17.39
CA PHE A 132 -23.73 -34.92 -16.89
C PHE A 132 -22.98 -33.61 -17.24
N ILE A 133 -23.45 -32.83 -18.20
CA ILE A 133 -22.79 -31.59 -18.67
C ILE A 133 -23.22 -30.38 -17.80
N TYR A 134 -24.31 -30.47 -17.08
CA TYR A 134 -24.85 -29.41 -16.22
C TYR A 134 -24.42 -29.50 -14.73
N ARG A 135 -23.23 -29.97 -14.42
CA ARG A 135 -22.65 -29.66 -13.11
C ARG A 135 -22.03 -28.27 -13.23
N LYS A 136 -22.79 -27.24 -12.81
CA LYS A 136 -22.27 -25.92 -12.47
C LYS A 136 -21.18 -26.13 -11.41
N ALA A 137 -19.92 -26.17 -11.81
CA ALA A 137 -18.84 -26.19 -10.86
C ALA A 137 -18.79 -24.82 -10.20
N PRO A 138 -18.68 -24.71 -8.86
CA PRO A 138 -18.45 -23.44 -8.19
C PRO A 138 -17.17 -22.81 -8.77
N SER A 139 -17.14 -21.49 -8.91
CA SER A 139 -16.01 -20.76 -9.50
C SER A 139 -15.73 -19.46 -8.78
N ILE A 140 -14.49 -18.97 -8.87
CA ILE A 140 -14.08 -17.67 -8.34
C ILE A 140 -13.74 -16.75 -9.50
N ILE A 141 -14.38 -15.58 -9.53
CA ILE A 141 -14.00 -14.45 -10.40
C ILE A 141 -13.14 -13.51 -9.56
N PHE A 142 -11.99 -13.11 -10.06
CA PHE A 142 -11.15 -12.10 -9.44
C PHE A 142 -10.98 -10.90 -10.38
N ILE A 143 -11.38 -9.72 -9.90
CA ILE A 143 -11.23 -8.45 -10.62
C ILE A 143 -10.17 -7.64 -9.89
N ASP A 144 -8.98 -7.56 -10.45
CA ASP A 144 -7.92 -6.72 -9.89
C ASP A 144 -8.13 -5.26 -10.30
N GLU A 145 -7.68 -4.31 -9.46
CA GLU A 145 -7.78 -2.87 -9.74
C GLU A 145 -9.22 -2.43 -10.11
N ILE A 146 -10.20 -2.87 -9.32
CA ILE A 146 -11.62 -2.56 -9.59
C ILE A 146 -11.91 -1.05 -9.62
N ASP A 147 -11.07 -0.23 -9.00
CA ASP A 147 -11.15 1.23 -9.01
C ASP A 147 -10.99 1.82 -10.42
N ALA A 148 -10.45 1.07 -11.39
CA ALA A 148 -10.44 1.49 -12.78
C ALA A 148 -11.87 1.70 -13.33
N ILE A 149 -12.83 0.85 -12.98
CA ILE A 149 -14.23 0.92 -13.42
C ILE A 149 -15.19 1.42 -12.33
N GLY A 150 -14.89 1.14 -11.05
CA GLY A 150 -15.76 1.34 -9.90
C GLY A 150 -15.71 2.71 -9.24
N ARG A 151 -15.05 3.71 -9.81
CA ARG A 151 -14.89 5.04 -9.21
C ARG A 151 -16.22 5.80 -9.15
N GLN A 152 -16.47 6.54 -8.06
CA GLN A 152 -17.64 7.40 -7.89
C GLN A 152 -17.82 8.38 -9.06
N ARG A 153 -19.08 8.65 -9.40
CA ARG A 153 -19.48 9.62 -10.42
C ARG A 153 -18.98 11.00 -10.03
N GLY A 154 -18.02 11.55 -10.78
CA GLY A 154 -17.43 12.85 -10.51
C GLY A 154 -18.33 13.98 -11.00
N LYS A 155 -18.41 15.10 -10.25
CA LYS A 155 -19.02 16.36 -10.66
C LYS A 155 -18.24 17.11 -11.77
N GLY A 156 -17.38 16.43 -12.54
CA GLY A 156 -16.56 17.02 -13.59
C GLY A 156 -17.09 16.63 -14.96
N GLY A 157 -17.79 17.53 -15.63
CA GLY A 157 -18.26 17.38 -16.99
C GLY A 157 -17.12 17.30 -18.00
N GLY A 158 -16.68 16.08 -18.29
CA GLY A 158 -15.80 15.74 -19.41
C GLY A 158 -16.55 14.83 -20.38
N PHE A 159 -16.79 15.31 -21.59
CA PHE A 159 -17.53 14.62 -22.65
C PHE A 159 -16.82 13.30 -23.03
N GLY A 160 -17.55 12.18 -23.02
CA GLY A 160 -17.28 10.97 -23.80
C GLY A 160 -16.56 9.79 -23.09
N GLY A 161 -15.70 9.99 -22.11
CA GLY A 161 -14.97 8.87 -21.47
C GLY A 161 -15.62 8.30 -20.20
N ASN A 162 -16.54 9.05 -19.60
CA ASN A 162 -17.23 8.64 -18.37
C ASN A 162 -18.42 7.71 -18.64
N ASP A 163 -19.08 7.82 -19.78
CA ASP A 163 -20.31 7.07 -20.09
C ASP A 163 -20.02 5.58 -20.28
N GLU A 164 -18.93 5.21 -20.95
CA GLU A 164 -18.56 3.81 -21.17
C GLU A 164 -18.19 3.11 -19.87
N ARG A 165 -17.49 3.83 -19.01
CA ARG A 165 -17.12 3.36 -17.67
C ARG A 165 -18.35 3.15 -16.79
N GLU A 166 -19.29 4.09 -16.77
CA GLU A 166 -20.55 3.96 -16.04
C GLU A 166 -21.39 2.80 -16.58
N ASN A 167 -21.45 2.63 -17.89
CA ASN A 167 -22.14 1.50 -18.52
C ASN A 167 -21.51 0.16 -18.12
N THR A 168 -20.19 0.09 -18.07
CA THR A 168 -19.46 -1.11 -17.63
C THR A 168 -19.71 -1.40 -16.14
N LEU A 169 -19.66 -0.38 -15.30
CA LEU A 169 -19.98 -0.51 -13.87
C LEU A 169 -21.44 -0.98 -13.69
N ASN A 170 -22.39 -0.35 -14.37
CA ASN A 170 -23.80 -0.73 -14.28
C ASN A 170 -24.01 -2.20 -14.74
N GLN A 171 -23.34 -2.63 -15.81
CA GLN A 171 -23.41 -4.03 -16.25
C GLN A 171 -22.83 -4.98 -15.19
N LEU A 172 -21.70 -4.61 -14.53
CA LEU A 172 -21.14 -5.40 -13.44
C LEU A 172 -22.13 -5.54 -12.29
N LEU A 173 -22.78 -4.46 -11.89
CA LEU A 173 -23.79 -4.47 -10.83
C LEU A 173 -24.98 -5.36 -11.20
N VAL A 174 -25.47 -5.29 -12.44
CA VAL A 174 -26.56 -6.14 -12.94
C VAL A 174 -26.17 -7.61 -12.93
N GLU A 175 -24.97 -7.95 -13.37
CA GLU A 175 -24.49 -9.34 -13.33
C GLU A 175 -24.36 -9.86 -11.91
N MET A 176 -23.87 -9.04 -10.96
CA MET A 176 -23.78 -9.41 -9.54
C MET A 176 -25.15 -9.59 -8.90
N ASP A 177 -26.11 -8.72 -9.20
CA ASP A 177 -27.49 -8.84 -8.69
C ASP A 177 -28.22 -10.04 -9.29
N GLY A 178 -27.91 -10.40 -10.55
CA GLY A 178 -28.49 -11.50 -11.28
C GLY A 178 -28.09 -12.90 -10.80
N PHE A 179 -27.13 -13.01 -9.86
CA PHE A 179 -26.77 -14.30 -9.27
C PHE A 179 -27.86 -14.81 -8.31
N GLY A 180 -28.38 -15.98 -8.61
CA GLY A 180 -29.12 -16.76 -7.59
C GLY A 180 -28.12 -17.30 -6.55
N SER A 181 -28.53 -17.39 -5.28
CA SER A 181 -27.75 -17.98 -4.19
C SER A 181 -27.28 -19.43 -4.45
N LYS A 182 -27.84 -20.07 -5.47
CA LYS A 182 -27.55 -21.47 -5.87
C LYS A 182 -26.44 -21.60 -6.94
N GLU A 183 -25.87 -20.51 -7.44
CA GLU A 183 -24.95 -20.60 -8.59
C GLU A 183 -23.51 -20.91 -8.21
N GLY A 184 -23.13 -20.79 -6.94
CA GLY A 184 -21.79 -21.15 -6.44
C GLY A 184 -20.65 -20.30 -7.04
N VAL A 185 -20.94 -19.09 -7.55
CA VAL A 185 -19.94 -18.15 -8.03
C VAL A 185 -19.63 -17.12 -6.97
N VAL A 186 -18.35 -16.96 -6.63
CA VAL A 186 -17.87 -15.94 -5.69
C VAL A 186 -17.05 -14.91 -6.48
N VAL A 187 -17.31 -13.62 -6.25
CA VAL A 187 -16.58 -12.53 -6.88
C VAL A 187 -15.64 -11.91 -5.85
N LEU A 188 -14.36 -12.00 -6.09
CA LEU A 188 -13.34 -11.28 -5.31
C LEU A 188 -12.87 -10.07 -6.13
N ALA A 189 -12.70 -8.93 -5.49
CA ALA A 189 -12.13 -7.77 -6.17
C ALA A 189 -10.99 -7.17 -5.35
N GLY A 190 -9.96 -6.66 -6.01
CA GLY A 190 -8.82 -5.99 -5.39
C GLY A 190 -8.84 -4.49 -5.67
N THR A 191 -8.59 -3.66 -4.64
CA THR A 191 -8.38 -2.23 -4.79
C THR A 191 -7.33 -1.69 -3.82
N ASN A 192 -6.63 -0.67 -4.26
CA ASN A 192 -5.72 0.10 -3.41
C ASN A 192 -6.41 1.34 -2.81
N ARG A 193 -7.58 1.71 -3.32
CA ARG A 193 -8.28 2.96 -2.99
C ARG A 193 -9.78 2.74 -2.78
N PRO A 194 -10.19 2.23 -1.62
CA PRO A 194 -11.59 1.99 -1.33
C PRO A 194 -12.42 3.28 -1.23
N ASP A 195 -11.78 4.40 -0.89
CA ASP A 195 -12.35 5.74 -0.73
C ASP A 195 -13.01 6.29 -1.99
N ILE A 196 -12.49 5.92 -3.16
CA ILE A 196 -12.98 6.40 -4.46
C ILE A 196 -14.06 5.53 -5.09
N LEU A 197 -14.35 4.36 -4.51
CA LEU A 197 -15.31 3.42 -5.07
C LEU A 197 -16.75 3.92 -4.93
N ASP A 198 -17.58 3.59 -5.93
CA ASP A 198 -19.02 3.86 -5.89
C ASP A 198 -19.67 3.03 -4.77
N ARG A 199 -20.44 3.70 -3.92
CA ARG A 199 -21.17 3.07 -2.81
C ARG A 199 -22.13 1.97 -3.26
N ALA A 200 -22.56 2.00 -4.52
CA ALA A 200 -23.41 0.96 -5.09
C ALA A 200 -22.72 -0.43 -5.12
N LEU A 201 -21.39 -0.48 -5.23
CA LEU A 201 -20.62 -1.73 -5.17
C LEU A 201 -20.67 -2.37 -3.76
N MET A 202 -20.78 -1.54 -2.71
CA MET A 202 -20.74 -1.97 -1.31
C MET A 202 -22.11 -2.34 -0.75
N ARG A 203 -23.16 -2.37 -1.58
CA ARG A 203 -24.51 -2.76 -1.12
C ARG A 203 -24.58 -4.28 -0.86
N PRO A 204 -25.37 -4.71 0.14
CA PRO A 204 -25.61 -6.13 0.40
C PRO A 204 -26.06 -6.88 -0.87
N GLY A 205 -25.50 -8.06 -1.08
CA GLY A 205 -25.71 -8.87 -2.27
C GLY A 205 -24.68 -8.65 -3.38
N ARG A 206 -23.70 -7.75 -3.17
CA ARG A 206 -22.57 -7.46 -4.09
C ARG A 206 -21.26 -7.72 -3.38
N PHE A 207 -20.46 -6.69 -3.06
CA PHE A 207 -19.29 -6.85 -2.20
C PHE A 207 -19.70 -6.65 -0.74
N ASP A 208 -20.23 -7.71 -0.16
CA ASP A 208 -20.79 -7.70 1.19
C ASP A 208 -19.73 -7.56 2.28
N ARG A 209 -18.50 -7.95 1.97
CA ARG A 209 -17.38 -7.94 2.91
C ARG A 209 -16.20 -7.15 2.35
N GLN A 210 -15.57 -6.41 3.25
CA GLN A 210 -14.28 -5.77 3.01
C GLN A 210 -13.23 -6.48 3.85
N ILE A 211 -12.21 -7.00 3.21
CA ILE A 211 -11.10 -7.71 3.84
C ILE A 211 -9.87 -6.82 3.70
N SER A 212 -9.38 -6.28 4.81
CA SER A 212 -8.15 -5.50 4.83
C SER A 212 -6.93 -6.40 4.69
N VAL A 213 -6.06 -6.04 3.74
CA VAL A 213 -4.76 -6.67 3.54
C VAL A 213 -3.70 -5.60 3.77
N ASP A 214 -3.40 -5.35 5.03
CA ASP A 214 -2.52 -4.30 5.46
C ASP A 214 -1.04 -4.63 5.21
N ARG A 215 -0.16 -3.67 5.49
CA ARG A 215 1.28 -3.93 5.49
C ARG A 215 1.62 -4.92 6.59
N PRO A 216 2.52 -5.89 6.31
CA PRO A 216 2.86 -6.90 7.30
C PRO A 216 3.63 -6.27 8.50
N ASP A 217 3.29 -6.72 9.70
CA ASP A 217 4.04 -6.46 10.92
C ASP A 217 5.41 -7.15 10.89
N ILE A 218 6.21 -7.02 11.94
CA ILE A 218 7.55 -7.63 12.00
C ILE A 218 7.51 -9.16 11.84
N LYS A 219 6.50 -9.82 12.45
CA LYS A 219 6.33 -11.28 12.35
C LYS A 219 5.88 -11.70 10.96
N GLY A 220 4.96 -10.95 10.37
CA GLY A 220 4.51 -11.15 9.00
C GLY A 220 5.64 -10.98 7.99
N ARG A 221 6.49 -9.94 8.16
CA ARG A 221 7.68 -9.77 7.31
C ARG A 221 8.65 -10.94 7.46
N GLU A 222 8.87 -11.42 8.68
CA GLU A 222 9.71 -12.59 8.91
C GLU A 222 9.19 -13.82 8.17
N GLN A 223 7.88 -14.10 8.24
CA GLN A 223 7.25 -15.19 7.52
C GLN A 223 7.41 -15.04 5.99
N ILE A 224 7.22 -13.83 5.46
CA ILE A 224 7.38 -13.53 4.03
C ILE A 224 8.85 -13.77 3.61
N PHE A 225 9.82 -13.31 4.41
CA PHE A 225 11.22 -13.58 4.14
C PHE A 225 11.52 -15.09 4.11
N ARG A 226 10.99 -15.88 5.05
CA ARG A 226 11.17 -17.34 5.06
C ARG A 226 10.71 -17.99 3.76
N VAL A 227 9.58 -17.54 3.21
CA VAL A 227 9.07 -18.05 1.93
C VAL A 227 10.02 -17.71 0.77
N HIS A 228 10.44 -16.45 0.66
CA HIS A 228 11.29 -16.01 -0.46
C HIS A 228 12.73 -16.48 -0.34
N LEU A 229 13.29 -16.60 0.87
CA LEU A 229 14.65 -17.11 1.10
C LEU A 229 14.80 -18.60 0.76
N GLY A 230 13.70 -19.36 0.78
CA GLY A 230 13.71 -20.77 0.39
C GLY A 230 14.14 -21.05 -1.05
N GLY A 231 14.11 -20.04 -1.92
CA GLY A 231 14.56 -20.14 -3.33
C GLY A 231 16.00 -19.72 -3.58
N ILE A 232 16.76 -19.29 -2.56
CA ILE A 232 18.10 -18.70 -2.72
C ILE A 232 19.15 -19.51 -1.95
N LYS A 233 20.35 -19.59 -2.53
CA LYS A 233 21.50 -20.25 -1.88
C LYS A 233 22.12 -19.28 -0.86
N LEU A 234 21.86 -19.53 0.42
CA LEU A 234 22.40 -18.76 1.54
C LEU A 234 23.69 -19.39 2.08
N ASP A 235 24.51 -18.60 2.75
CA ASP A 235 25.68 -19.07 3.50
C ASP A 235 25.33 -19.52 4.93
N GLY A 236 24.08 -19.28 5.39
CA GLY A 236 23.62 -19.61 6.74
C GLY A 236 22.17 -20.10 6.79
N LYS A 237 21.63 -20.20 8.01
CA LYS A 237 20.27 -20.71 8.25
C LYS A 237 19.20 -19.65 7.98
N ILE A 238 18.11 -20.03 7.28
CA ILE A 238 16.99 -19.17 6.94
C ILE A 238 16.39 -18.42 8.15
N PRO A 239 16.14 -19.04 9.34
CA PRO A 239 15.54 -18.33 10.46
C PRO A 239 16.35 -17.13 10.95
N HIS A 240 17.68 -17.24 10.98
CA HIS A 240 18.55 -16.12 11.38
C HIS A 240 18.47 -14.93 10.42
N TYR A 241 18.42 -15.23 9.10
CA TYR A 241 18.25 -14.18 8.08
C TYR A 241 16.87 -13.55 8.14
N SER A 242 15.80 -14.36 8.24
CA SER A 242 14.43 -13.86 8.21
C SER A 242 14.13 -12.91 9.37
N GLU A 243 14.55 -13.23 10.58
CA GLU A 243 14.38 -12.41 11.78
C GLU A 243 15.12 -11.06 11.64
N ARG A 244 16.41 -11.12 11.30
CA ARG A 244 17.23 -9.92 11.16
C ARG A 244 16.77 -9.02 10.02
N LEU A 245 16.41 -9.60 8.87
CA LEU A 245 15.92 -8.83 7.72
C LEU A 245 14.55 -8.21 7.98
N ALA A 246 13.66 -8.88 8.71
CA ALA A 246 12.37 -8.32 9.11
C ALA A 246 12.55 -7.07 9.99
N ALA A 247 13.55 -7.05 10.88
CA ALA A 247 13.87 -5.88 11.68
C ALA A 247 14.48 -4.74 10.83
N LEU A 248 15.31 -5.06 9.82
CA LEU A 248 15.96 -4.07 8.96
C LEU A 248 15.04 -3.47 7.88
N THR A 249 13.85 -4.01 7.66
CA THR A 249 12.94 -3.61 6.58
C THR A 249 11.56 -3.16 7.09
N PRO A 250 11.49 -2.16 7.97
CA PRO A 250 10.22 -1.67 8.49
C PRO A 250 9.34 -1.09 7.38
N GLY A 251 8.02 -1.33 7.48
CA GLY A 251 7.02 -0.79 6.55
C GLY A 251 7.06 -1.34 5.12
N MET A 252 7.94 -2.31 4.81
CA MET A 252 7.98 -2.96 3.50
C MET A 252 6.79 -3.88 3.29
N THR A 253 6.30 -3.89 2.07
CA THR A 253 5.27 -4.84 1.60
C THR A 253 5.88 -6.16 1.15
N GLY A 254 5.04 -7.17 0.92
CA GLY A 254 5.51 -8.46 0.38
C GLY A 254 6.23 -8.35 -0.96
N ALA A 255 5.79 -7.43 -1.83
CA ALA A 255 6.45 -7.17 -3.11
C ALA A 255 7.84 -6.52 -2.93
N ASP A 256 7.97 -5.59 -1.97
CA ASP A 256 9.25 -4.97 -1.65
C ASP A 256 10.23 -5.99 -1.12
N ILE A 257 9.77 -6.89 -0.23
CA ILE A 257 10.57 -7.99 0.33
C ILE A 257 11.04 -8.93 -0.78
N ALA A 258 10.15 -9.34 -1.69
CA ALA A 258 10.52 -10.16 -2.84
C ALA A 258 11.59 -9.48 -3.70
N ASN A 259 11.46 -8.16 -3.92
CA ASN A 259 12.42 -7.36 -4.66
C ASN A 259 13.77 -7.29 -3.92
N VAL A 260 13.79 -7.06 -2.60
CA VAL A 260 15.02 -7.07 -1.78
C VAL A 260 15.74 -8.41 -1.90
N VAL A 261 15.01 -9.52 -1.80
CA VAL A 261 15.56 -10.86 -1.88
C VAL A 261 16.16 -11.14 -3.27
N ASN A 262 15.47 -10.76 -4.34
CA ASN A 262 15.99 -10.86 -5.71
C ASN A 262 17.22 -9.96 -5.93
N GLU A 263 17.17 -8.70 -5.47
CA GLU A 263 18.28 -7.76 -5.62
C GLU A 263 19.53 -8.21 -4.84
N ALA A 264 19.34 -8.84 -3.66
CA ALA A 264 20.46 -9.42 -2.91
C ALA A 264 21.17 -10.53 -3.70
N ALA A 265 20.41 -11.38 -4.38
CA ALA A 265 20.98 -12.40 -5.26
C ALA A 265 21.74 -11.79 -6.44
N LEU A 266 21.18 -10.69 -7.04
CA LEU A 266 21.86 -9.96 -8.10
C LEU A 266 23.14 -9.26 -7.62
N VAL A 267 23.15 -8.72 -6.39
CA VAL A 267 24.36 -8.13 -5.77
C VAL A 267 25.42 -9.19 -5.54
N ALA A 268 25.04 -10.37 -5.02
CA ALA A 268 25.95 -11.49 -4.82
C ALA A 268 26.55 -11.98 -6.15
N ALA A 269 25.74 -12.12 -7.20
CA ALA A 269 26.19 -12.51 -8.53
C ALA A 269 27.18 -11.50 -9.13
N ARG A 270 26.93 -10.19 -8.98
CA ARG A 270 27.88 -9.14 -9.42
C ARG A 270 29.23 -9.17 -8.69
N LYS A 271 29.25 -9.65 -7.45
CA LYS A 271 30.46 -9.83 -6.66
C LYS A 271 31.10 -11.22 -6.85
N ALA A 272 30.58 -12.03 -7.78
CA ALA A 272 31.01 -13.41 -8.03
C ALA A 272 31.02 -14.28 -6.76
N ALA A 273 30.08 -14.01 -5.83
CA ALA A 273 29.95 -14.77 -4.60
C ALA A 273 29.24 -16.12 -4.87
N THR A 274 29.61 -17.18 -4.14
CA THR A 274 29.05 -18.52 -4.27
C THR A 274 27.73 -18.70 -3.51
N SER A 275 27.43 -17.77 -2.57
CA SER A 275 26.24 -17.75 -1.72
C SER A 275 25.89 -16.31 -1.34
N VAL A 276 24.62 -16.09 -0.98
CA VAL A 276 24.13 -14.79 -0.53
C VAL A 276 24.33 -14.67 0.97
N ASN A 277 24.95 -13.58 1.41
CA ASN A 277 25.19 -13.28 2.82
C ASN A 277 24.48 -12.00 3.26
N LEU A 278 24.52 -11.67 4.56
CA LEU A 278 23.83 -10.54 5.15
C LEU A 278 24.22 -9.19 4.50
N SER A 279 25.50 -9.00 4.18
CA SER A 279 25.97 -7.75 3.55
C SER A 279 25.38 -7.52 2.15
N HIS A 280 25.01 -8.60 1.43
CA HIS A 280 24.32 -8.51 0.16
C HIS A 280 22.86 -8.06 0.34
N PHE A 281 22.20 -8.56 1.39
CA PHE A 281 20.83 -8.13 1.73
C PHE A 281 20.79 -6.69 2.22
N GLU A 282 21.74 -6.26 3.06
CA GLU A 282 21.82 -4.88 3.51
C GLU A 282 22.02 -3.91 2.32
N ALA A 283 22.92 -4.25 1.40
CA ALA A 283 23.11 -3.47 0.18
C ALA A 283 21.88 -3.45 -0.74
N ALA A 284 21.14 -4.57 -0.79
CA ALA A 284 19.90 -4.67 -1.55
C ALA A 284 18.78 -3.84 -0.90
N ALA A 285 18.61 -3.91 0.42
CA ALA A 285 17.64 -3.12 1.16
C ALA A 285 17.91 -1.61 0.98
N ASP A 286 19.16 -1.18 1.12
CA ASP A 286 19.58 0.21 0.85
C ASP A 286 19.20 0.65 -0.57
N ARG A 287 19.40 -0.23 -1.55
CA ARG A 287 19.09 0.07 -2.95
C ARG A 287 17.58 0.18 -3.21
N VAL A 288 16.78 -0.66 -2.57
CA VAL A 288 15.31 -0.63 -2.70
C VAL A 288 14.72 0.59 -2.00
N ILE A 289 15.21 0.93 -0.80
CA ILE A 289 14.72 2.06 0.01
C ILE A 289 15.17 3.40 -0.57
N ALA A 290 16.48 3.55 -0.77
CA ALA A 290 17.10 4.84 -1.10
C ALA A 290 17.49 4.98 -2.58
N GLY A 291 17.33 3.94 -3.39
CA GLY A 291 17.69 3.91 -4.80
C GLY A 291 19.17 3.61 -5.05
N LEU A 292 19.56 3.71 -6.33
CA LEU A 292 20.93 3.43 -6.77
C LEU A 292 21.91 4.46 -6.23
N GLU A 293 23.05 3.98 -5.74
CA GLU A 293 24.20 4.80 -5.38
C GLU A 293 24.80 5.52 -6.61
N LYS A 294 24.93 6.84 -6.52
CA LYS A 294 25.53 7.66 -7.59
C LYS A 294 27.03 7.78 -7.39
N LYS A 295 27.78 6.82 -7.89
CA LYS A 295 29.25 6.81 -7.77
C LYS A 295 29.95 7.98 -8.47
N ASN A 296 29.33 8.55 -9.49
CA ASN A 296 29.93 9.59 -10.33
C ASN A 296 29.47 11.00 -9.93
N LYS A 297 28.68 11.18 -8.88
CA LYS A 297 28.29 12.52 -8.41
C LYS A 297 29.45 13.13 -7.61
N VAL A 298 30.14 14.09 -8.19
CA VAL A 298 31.16 14.88 -7.48
C VAL A 298 30.42 15.85 -6.56
N ILE A 299 30.48 15.59 -5.27
CA ILE A 299 29.97 16.49 -4.24
C ILE A 299 31.17 17.30 -3.72
N SER A 300 31.03 18.61 -3.61
CA SER A 300 32.05 19.45 -3.01
C SER A 300 32.29 19.08 -1.54
N LYS A 301 33.50 19.31 -1.02
CA LYS A 301 33.79 19.03 0.40
C LYS A 301 32.88 19.81 1.33
N THR A 302 32.52 21.04 0.96
CA THR A 302 31.59 21.87 1.73
C THR A 302 30.17 21.28 1.79
N GLU A 303 29.61 20.86 0.64
CA GLU A 303 28.30 20.22 0.60
C GLU A 303 28.29 18.89 1.37
N ARG A 304 29.35 18.09 1.23
CA ARG A 304 29.49 16.83 1.96
C ARG A 304 29.50 17.05 3.48
N ASN A 305 30.17 18.08 3.96
CA ASN A 305 30.16 18.45 5.36
C ASN A 305 28.77 18.93 5.81
N THR A 306 28.10 19.76 5.00
CA THR A 306 26.75 20.23 5.30
C THR A 306 25.78 19.04 5.43
N VAL A 307 25.79 18.10 4.50
CA VAL A 307 24.97 16.88 4.57
C VAL A 307 25.33 16.03 5.80
N ALA A 308 26.61 15.88 6.11
CA ALA A 308 27.05 15.10 7.25
C ALA A 308 26.55 15.68 8.59
N TYR A 309 26.63 16.99 8.76
CA TYR A 309 26.08 17.65 9.97
C TYR A 309 24.56 17.61 10.01
N HIS A 310 23.89 17.74 8.86
CA HIS A 310 22.43 17.63 8.77
C HIS A 310 21.95 16.26 9.23
N GLU A 311 22.47 15.18 8.65
CA GLU A 311 22.08 13.81 9.01
C GLU A 311 22.50 13.44 10.46
N ALA A 312 23.67 13.92 10.90
CA ALA A 312 24.11 13.75 12.27
C ALA A 312 23.18 14.48 13.26
N GLY A 313 22.64 15.65 12.86
CA GLY A 313 21.66 16.39 13.65
C GLY A 313 20.39 15.60 13.94
N HIS A 314 19.83 14.99 12.90
CA HIS A 314 18.69 14.08 13.09
C HIS A 314 19.03 12.92 14.04
N ALA A 315 20.20 12.32 13.85
CA ALA A 315 20.65 11.18 14.64
C ALA A 315 20.83 11.53 16.12
N VAL A 316 21.50 12.66 16.41
CA VAL A 316 21.78 13.10 17.78
C VAL A 316 20.49 13.50 18.51
N VAL A 317 19.63 14.29 17.84
CA VAL A 317 18.36 14.72 18.44
C VAL A 317 17.46 13.51 18.69
N GLY A 318 17.36 12.59 17.75
CA GLY A 318 16.59 11.35 17.92
C GLY A 318 17.14 10.47 19.05
N TRP A 319 18.45 10.42 19.24
CA TRP A 319 19.07 9.65 20.33
C TRP A 319 18.78 10.23 21.72
N MET A 320 18.62 11.56 21.82
CA MET A 320 18.41 12.26 23.08
C MET A 320 16.94 12.38 23.49
N LEU A 321 16.01 12.10 22.60
CA LEU A 321 14.57 12.21 22.88
C LEU A 321 13.99 10.87 23.29
N GLU A 322 13.14 10.86 24.30
CA GLU A 322 12.58 9.66 24.92
C GLU A 322 11.66 8.90 23.97
N HIS A 323 10.86 9.62 23.18
CA HIS A 323 9.83 9.04 22.32
C HIS A 323 10.19 9.05 20.83
N ALA A 324 11.42 9.41 20.49
CA ALA A 324 11.89 9.36 19.12
C ALA A 324 12.08 7.92 18.64
N GLU A 325 11.89 7.71 17.35
CA GLU A 325 12.09 6.41 16.72
C GLU A 325 13.58 6.01 16.79
N PRO A 326 13.89 4.75 17.17
CA PRO A 326 15.28 4.26 17.21
C PRO A 326 15.95 4.35 15.84
N LEU A 327 17.15 4.91 15.82
CA LEU A 327 17.96 5.04 14.61
C LEU A 327 18.58 3.69 14.24
N LEU A 328 18.31 3.23 13.02
CA LEU A 328 18.90 2.02 12.47
C LEU A 328 20.19 2.29 11.68
N LYS A 329 20.17 3.34 10.85
CA LYS A 329 21.28 3.64 9.95
C LYS A 329 21.26 5.10 9.50
N VAL A 330 22.44 5.70 9.37
CA VAL A 330 22.66 7.01 8.73
C VAL A 330 23.63 6.84 7.58
N SER A 331 23.39 7.51 6.46
CA SER A 331 24.27 7.50 5.31
C SER A 331 24.31 8.86 4.62
N ILE A 332 25.52 9.29 4.28
CA ILE A 332 25.75 10.50 3.48
C ILE A 332 26.10 10.17 2.02
N VAL A 333 25.88 8.93 1.62
CA VAL A 333 26.10 8.50 0.24
C VAL A 333 24.92 8.94 -0.62
N PRO A 334 25.15 9.74 -1.68
CA PRO A 334 24.07 10.21 -2.53
C PRO A 334 23.40 9.06 -3.27
N ARG A 335 22.07 8.98 -3.14
CA ARG A 335 21.24 7.94 -3.76
C ARG A 335 20.03 8.54 -4.47
N GLY A 336 19.51 7.83 -5.46
CA GLY A 336 18.28 8.22 -6.16
C GLY A 336 18.34 9.59 -6.84
N ALA A 337 17.20 10.25 -7.04
CA ALA A 337 17.10 11.50 -7.81
C ALA A 337 17.52 12.74 -7.01
N ALA A 338 17.27 12.80 -5.71
CA ALA A 338 17.41 14.03 -4.93
C ALA A 338 18.10 13.84 -3.56
N ALA A 339 18.17 12.65 -3.00
CA ALA A 339 18.73 12.45 -1.65
C ALA A 339 20.25 12.52 -1.65
N LEU A 340 20.81 13.48 -0.88
CA LEU A 340 22.24 13.62 -0.65
C LEU A 340 22.72 12.80 0.55
N GLY A 341 21.80 12.49 1.48
CA GLY A 341 21.96 11.60 2.61
C GLY A 341 20.61 10.99 2.99
N PHE A 342 20.58 10.04 3.89
CA PHE A 342 19.36 9.52 4.48
C PHE A 342 19.60 8.91 5.85
N ALA A 343 18.62 9.02 6.72
CA ALA A 343 18.56 8.33 7.99
C ALA A 343 17.39 7.34 7.96
N GLN A 344 17.62 6.14 8.46
CA GLN A 344 16.60 5.10 8.59
C GLN A 344 16.29 4.86 10.06
N TYR A 345 15.02 4.93 10.40
CA TYR A 345 14.52 4.71 11.75
C TYR A 345 13.67 3.44 11.81
N LEU A 346 13.55 2.86 12.97
CA LEU A 346 12.59 1.78 13.24
C LEU A 346 11.26 2.45 13.63
N PRO A 347 10.22 2.37 12.79
CA PRO A 347 8.94 2.98 13.11
C PRO A 347 8.36 2.32 14.38
N ASN A 348 7.81 3.14 15.27
CA ASN A 348 6.99 2.64 16.35
C ASN A 348 5.68 2.09 15.76
N GLU A 349 5.34 0.84 16.08
CA GLU A 349 4.09 0.20 15.66
C GLU A 349 2.86 0.69 16.47
N ASN A 350 2.99 1.80 17.19
CA ASN A 350 1.92 2.39 17.98
C ASN A 350 0.85 3.00 17.08
N LEU A 351 -0.38 2.52 17.23
CA LEU A 351 -1.54 3.04 16.50
C LEU A 351 -2.01 4.40 17.01
N LEU A 352 -1.68 4.74 18.26
CA LEU A 352 -2.03 6.01 18.89
C LEU A 352 -0.76 6.77 19.29
N MET A 353 -0.73 8.06 19.02
CA MET A 353 0.38 8.94 19.36
C MET A 353 -0.07 10.01 20.34
N THR A 354 0.72 10.22 21.38
CA THR A 354 0.52 11.29 22.35
C THR A 354 1.09 12.62 21.85
N THR A 355 0.70 13.70 22.49
CA THR A 355 1.23 15.05 22.19
C THR A 355 2.75 15.12 22.35
N HIS A 356 3.31 14.42 23.33
CA HIS A 356 4.77 14.36 23.58
C HIS A 356 5.47 13.60 22.44
N GLN A 357 4.95 12.45 22.02
CA GLN A 357 5.50 11.68 20.89
C GLN A 357 5.51 12.49 19.59
N LEU A 358 4.41 13.18 19.27
CA LEU A 358 4.36 14.06 18.09
C LEU A 358 5.36 15.22 18.19
N THR A 359 5.57 15.78 19.39
CA THR A 359 6.55 16.84 19.61
C THR A 359 7.97 16.33 19.40
N ASP A 360 8.31 15.19 19.98
CA ASP A 360 9.63 14.57 19.82
C ASP A 360 9.93 14.22 18.36
N MET A 361 8.95 13.71 17.61
CA MET A 361 9.10 13.47 16.17
C MET A 361 9.36 14.76 15.39
N MET A 362 8.65 15.84 15.70
CA MET A 362 8.88 17.14 15.06
C MET A 362 10.27 17.68 15.40
N CYS A 363 10.71 17.58 16.67
CA CYS A 363 12.05 17.97 17.10
C CYS A 363 13.14 17.17 16.39
N MET A 364 12.99 15.85 16.32
CA MET A 364 13.91 14.98 15.59
C MET A 364 14.01 15.37 14.11
N THR A 365 12.87 15.65 13.47
CA THR A 365 12.83 16.07 12.07
C THR A 365 13.48 17.45 11.85
N LEU A 366 13.42 18.36 12.82
CA LEU A 366 14.09 19.66 12.77
C LEU A 366 15.57 19.58 13.11
N GLY A 367 16.07 18.48 13.67
CA GLY A 367 17.44 18.28 14.11
C GLY A 367 18.49 18.56 13.04
N GLY A 368 18.20 18.18 11.78
CA GLY A 368 19.09 18.45 10.65
C GLY A 368 19.29 19.94 10.41
N ARG A 369 18.21 20.71 10.36
CA ARG A 369 18.26 22.18 10.20
C ARG A 369 18.97 22.86 11.38
N ALA A 370 18.68 22.44 12.60
CA ALA A 370 19.32 22.98 13.80
C ALA A 370 20.81 22.71 13.80
N ALA A 371 21.26 21.53 13.38
CA ALA A 371 22.67 21.20 13.28
C ALA A 371 23.41 22.05 12.23
N GLU A 372 22.79 22.32 11.06
CA GLU A 372 23.35 23.23 10.08
C GLU A 372 23.58 24.63 10.67
N GLU A 373 22.59 25.17 11.39
CA GLU A 373 22.65 26.51 11.98
C GLU A 373 23.72 26.60 13.08
N VAL A 374 23.72 25.64 14.02
CA VAL A 374 24.63 25.64 15.18
C VAL A 374 26.08 25.38 14.76
N MET A 375 26.32 24.41 13.85
CA MET A 375 27.68 23.96 13.54
C MET A 375 28.31 24.72 12.37
N LEU A 376 27.52 25.15 11.39
CA LEU A 376 28.02 25.80 10.18
C LEU A 376 27.71 27.30 10.15
N GLY A 377 26.81 27.80 11.00
CA GLY A 377 26.33 29.18 10.99
C GLY A 377 25.57 29.57 9.70
N LYS A 378 25.23 28.59 8.87
CA LYS A 378 24.56 28.77 7.58
C LYS A 378 23.53 27.68 7.39
N ILE A 379 22.38 28.05 6.85
CA ILE A 379 21.28 27.13 6.53
C ILE A 379 21.24 26.84 5.03
N SER A 380 20.89 25.61 4.67
CA SER A 380 20.81 25.16 3.28
C SER A 380 19.36 24.87 2.86
N THR A 381 19.13 24.64 1.57
CA THR A 381 17.82 24.20 1.05
C THR A 381 17.52 22.73 1.33
N GLY A 382 18.48 21.97 1.89
CA GLY A 382 18.37 20.52 2.11
C GLY A 382 17.22 20.12 3.04
N ALA A 383 16.87 20.98 4.00
CA ALA A 383 15.79 20.72 4.96
C ALA A 383 14.36 20.98 4.41
N GLN A 384 14.16 21.21 3.10
CA GLN A 384 12.83 21.51 2.56
C GLN A 384 11.80 20.43 2.92
N ASN A 385 12.12 19.16 2.69
CA ASN A 385 11.22 18.04 2.97
C ASN A 385 10.90 17.88 4.46
N ASP A 386 11.88 18.15 5.32
CA ASP A 386 11.71 18.04 6.76
C ASP A 386 10.81 19.16 7.29
N LEU A 387 10.98 20.38 6.79
CA LEU A 387 10.09 21.50 7.10
C LEU A 387 8.66 21.23 6.63
N GLU A 388 8.48 20.63 5.45
CA GLU A 388 7.16 20.24 4.95
C GLU A 388 6.51 19.18 5.84
N LYS A 389 7.25 18.15 6.26
CA LYS A 389 6.76 17.11 7.19
C LYS A 389 6.36 17.71 8.53
N VAL A 390 7.22 18.56 9.12
CA VAL A 390 6.94 19.22 10.40
C VAL A 390 5.71 20.11 10.30
N THR A 391 5.56 20.87 9.22
CA THR A 391 4.37 21.71 8.99
C THR A 391 3.10 20.86 8.92
N LYS A 392 3.12 19.73 8.20
CA LYS A 392 1.98 18.81 8.13
C LYS A 392 1.65 18.21 9.50
N MET A 393 2.66 17.77 10.25
CA MET A 393 2.46 17.23 11.61
C MET A 393 1.92 18.27 12.58
N ALA A 394 2.47 19.48 12.58
CA ALA A 394 2.01 20.59 13.43
C ALA A 394 0.56 20.98 13.10
N TYR A 395 0.23 21.07 11.81
CA TYR A 395 -1.14 21.34 11.37
C TYR A 395 -2.11 20.22 11.80
N ALA A 396 -1.73 18.96 11.57
CA ALA A 396 -2.54 17.81 11.97
C ALA A 396 -2.76 17.78 13.50
N ARG A 397 -1.74 18.07 14.29
CA ARG A 397 -1.83 18.13 15.76
C ARG A 397 -2.89 19.14 16.23
N VAL A 398 -2.94 20.33 15.61
CA VAL A 398 -3.86 21.40 15.99
C VAL A 398 -5.23 21.20 15.36
N ALA A 399 -5.27 21.02 14.02
CA ALA A 399 -6.51 21.11 13.25
C ALA A 399 -7.23 19.76 13.11
N VAL A 400 -6.52 18.64 13.13
CA VAL A 400 -7.12 17.30 12.94
C VAL A 400 -7.34 16.59 14.27
N TYR A 401 -6.32 16.60 15.14
CA TYR A 401 -6.34 15.84 16.39
C TYR A 401 -6.86 16.65 17.59
N GLY A 402 -7.07 17.97 17.44
CA GLY A 402 -7.58 18.83 18.50
C GLY A 402 -6.65 18.91 19.72
N MET A 403 -5.33 18.70 19.54
CA MET A 403 -4.34 18.66 20.62
C MET A 403 -3.76 20.05 20.91
N ASN A 404 -4.61 21.05 21.05
CA ASN A 404 -4.20 22.42 21.36
C ASN A 404 -5.16 23.05 22.37
N GLU A 405 -4.62 23.55 23.49
CA GLU A 405 -5.42 24.12 24.58
C GLU A 405 -6.22 25.36 24.17
N LYS A 406 -5.72 26.17 23.21
CA LYS A 406 -6.39 27.40 22.75
C LYS A 406 -7.53 27.14 21.80
N VAL A 407 -7.42 26.11 20.94
CA VAL A 407 -8.43 25.73 19.95
C VAL A 407 -9.45 24.76 20.54
N GLY A 408 -9.02 23.98 21.54
CA GLY A 408 -9.86 22.99 22.19
C GLY A 408 -10.03 21.71 21.36
N MET A 409 -11.02 20.90 21.75
CA MET A 409 -11.28 19.58 21.18
C MET A 409 -12.12 19.68 19.89
N LEU A 410 -11.60 20.37 18.89
CA LEU A 410 -12.24 20.55 17.60
C LEU A 410 -11.40 19.88 16.49
N SER A 411 -12.06 19.24 15.53
CA SER A 411 -11.43 18.71 14.33
C SER A 411 -11.97 19.43 13.10
N PHE A 412 -11.07 20.00 12.32
CA PHE A 412 -11.40 20.66 11.07
C PHE A 412 -11.08 19.69 9.93
N PRO A 413 -12.08 19.25 9.13
CA PRO A 413 -11.81 18.35 8.01
C PRO A 413 -10.87 19.03 7.02
N SER A 414 -9.75 18.38 6.74
CA SER A 414 -8.90 18.75 5.61
C SER A 414 -9.58 18.22 4.35
N ASP A 415 -10.29 19.11 3.61
CA ASP A 415 -10.56 18.83 2.20
C ASP A 415 -9.19 18.67 1.51
N GLU A 416 -8.84 17.45 1.20
CA GLU A 416 -7.61 17.14 0.46
C GLU A 416 -7.64 17.93 -0.84
N GLY A 417 -6.93 19.03 -0.90
CA GLY A 417 -6.70 19.86 -2.09
C GLY A 417 -7.18 21.31 -2.06
N LYS A 418 -7.86 21.81 -1.02
CA LYS A 418 -8.43 23.18 -1.07
C LYS A 418 -8.05 24.15 0.04
N TYR A 419 -7.34 23.75 1.08
CA TYR A 419 -6.93 24.66 2.15
C TYR A 419 -5.43 24.59 2.46
N PHE A 420 -4.61 25.01 1.52
CA PHE A 420 -3.55 25.93 1.87
C PHE A 420 -4.10 27.32 1.56
N PRO A 421 -4.29 28.20 2.52
CA PRO A 421 -4.51 29.60 2.21
C PRO A 421 -3.24 30.10 1.54
N THR A 422 -3.25 30.15 0.22
CA THR A 422 -2.21 30.82 -0.59
C THR A 422 -2.22 32.33 -0.36
N GLN A 423 -3.06 32.79 0.56
CA GLN A 423 -3.12 34.17 1.01
C GLN A 423 -3.22 34.16 2.54
N ILE A 424 -2.09 34.32 3.20
CA ILE A 424 -2.07 34.93 4.53
C ILE A 424 -2.67 36.30 4.31
N PRO A 425 -3.86 36.66 4.90
CA PRO A 425 -4.37 38.00 4.77
C PRO A 425 -3.30 38.96 5.31
N PRO A 426 -2.98 40.05 4.61
CA PRO A 426 -2.01 40.97 5.13
C PRO A 426 -2.54 41.50 6.49
N PRO A 427 -1.67 41.65 7.50
CA PRO A 427 -2.10 42.27 8.75
C PRO A 427 -2.65 43.67 8.44
N CYS A 428 -3.81 43.92 9.01
CA CYS A 428 -4.59 45.15 8.81
C CYS A 428 -3.71 46.40 8.70
N GLY A 429 -3.81 47.07 7.57
CA GLY A 429 -3.64 48.48 7.31
C GLY A 429 -2.43 49.21 7.95
N GLY A 430 -1.29 49.22 7.25
CA GLY A 430 -0.20 50.16 7.46
C GLY A 430 0.69 50.20 6.21
N PRO A 431 1.24 51.37 5.83
CA PRO A 431 2.04 51.52 4.61
C PRO A 431 3.29 50.64 4.68
N VAL A 432 3.53 49.85 3.64
CA VAL A 432 4.72 48.99 3.45
C VAL A 432 5.93 49.91 3.19
N THR A 433 6.65 50.27 4.23
CA THR A 433 8.02 50.78 4.10
C THR A 433 8.99 49.62 4.19
N GLY A 434 9.96 49.58 3.25
CA GLY A 434 10.80 48.46 2.84
C GLY A 434 11.78 47.82 3.83
N ASP A 435 11.46 47.72 5.13
CA ASP A 435 12.29 47.10 6.15
C ASP A 435 11.52 46.12 7.04
N CYS A 436 10.73 45.25 6.43
CA CYS A 436 10.10 44.17 7.17
C CYS A 436 11.08 42.97 7.26
N LEU A 437 12.07 43.14 8.10
CA LEU A 437 12.93 42.04 8.58
C LEU A 437 12.06 41.02 9.31
N LEU A 438 11.75 39.94 8.62
CA LEU A 438 10.93 38.79 9.05
C LEU A 438 11.57 37.94 10.17
N ARG A 439 12.69 38.37 10.77
CA ARG A 439 13.48 37.58 11.70
C ARG A 439 12.87 37.32 13.09
N PRO A 440 12.16 38.21 13.81
CA PRO A 440 11.77 37.89 15.19
C PRO A 440 10.37 37.24 15.34
N ARG A 441 9.52 37.26 14.30
CA ARG A 441 8.13 36.75 14.44
C ARG A 441 7.98 35.29 14.12
N TYR A 442 8.77 34.74 13.22
CA TYR A 442 8.73 33.29 12.88
C TYR A 442 9.29 32.44 14.01
N GLU A 443 10.37 32.85 14.67
CA GLU A 443 10.92 32.12 15.83
C GLU A 443 9.94 32.10 17.01
N ARG A 444 9.24 33.21 17.27
CA ARG A 444 8.27 33.25 18.36
C ARG A 444 6.97 32.52 18.03
N LEU A 445 6.54 32.50 16.77
CA LEU A 445 5.34 31.75 16.35
C LEU A 445 5.60 30.24 16.33
N THR A 446 6.74 29.78 15.79
CA THR A 446 7.11 28.36 15.80
C THR A 446 7.36 27.85 17.23
N LEU A 447 8.08 28.57 18.05
CA LEU A 447 8.31 28.22 19.46
C LEU A 447 7.03 28.28 20.29
N SER A 448 6.16 29.26 20.04
CA SER A 448 4.87 29.39 20.72
C SER A 448 3.84 28.36 20.27
N LEU A 449 3.80 27.99 18.99
CA LEU A 449 2.94 26.92 18.45
C LEU A 449 3.39 25.53 18.91
N LEU A 450 4.71 25.34 19.11
CA LEU A 450 5.27 24.09 19.60
C LEU A 450 5.19 23.94 21.12
N GLY A 451 4.82 25.02 21.84
CA GLY A 451 4.80 25.01 23.33
C GLY A 451 6.20 24.96 23.97
N ILE A 452 7.25 25.10 23.17
CA ILE A 452 8.64 25.07 23.64
C ILE A 452 8.98 26.48 24.13
N ARG A 453 8.88 26.72 25.44
CA ARG A 453 9.22 28.01 26.02
C ARG A 453 10.73 28.33 25.99
N GLU A 454 11.58 27.32 26.01
CA GLU A 454 13.04 27.41 25.79
C GLU A 454 13.56 26.00 25.44
N LEU A 455 14.43 25.90 24.43
CA LEU A 455 15.32 24.75 24.32
C LEU A 455 16.26 24.79 25.52
N PRO A 456 16.48 23.66 26.23
CA PRO A 456 17.43 23.65 27.35
C PRO A 456 18.77 24.20 26.86
N LYS A 457 19.29 25.25 27.49
CA LYS A 457 20.57 25.87 27.13
C LYS A 457 21.72 24.86 27.07
N ALA A 458 21.59 23.73 27.77
CA ALA A 458 22.55 22.62 27.72
C ALA A 458 22.76 21.98 26.34
N VAL A 459 21.80 22.12 25.41
CA VAL A 459 21.94 21.60 24.05
C VAL A 459 22.64 22.61 23.13
N LEU A 460 22.60 23.89 23.48
CA LEU A 460 23.18 24.99 22.71
C LEU A 460 24.63 25.31 23.09
N THR A 461 25.09 24.94 24.29
CA THR A 461 26.45 25.15 24.73
C THR A 461 27.11 23.82 25.03
N GLY A 462 27.83 23.28 24.01
CA GLY A 462 28.69 22.11 24.18
C GLY A 462 29.84 22.34 25.17
N HIS A 463 29.52 22.71 26.40
CA HIS A 463 30.51 22.78 27.49
C HIS A 463 30.38 21.56 28.41
N ARG A 464 31.40 20.74 28.32
CA ARG A 464 31.90 19.73 29.22
C ARG A 464 31.42 19.92 30.67
N ALA A 465 30.84 18.88 31.23
CA ALA A 465 31.18 18.48 32.60
C ALA A 465 31.61 17.01 32.50
N VAL A 466 32.91 16.83 32.43
CA VAL A 466 33.60 15.66 32.91
C VAL A 466 33.86 16.00 34.35
N ASP A 467 33.21 15.27 35.24
CA ASP A 467 33.75 14.78 36.52
C ASP A 467 32.91 13.61 36.98
#